data_c4d1cfc0a919dde01ae1e57828292bac
#
_entry.id   c4d1cfc0a919dde01ae1e57828292bac
#
_cell.length_a   1.000
_cell.length_b   1.000
_cell.length_c   1.000
_cell.angle_alpha   90.00
_cell.angle_beta   90.00
_cell.angle_gamma   90.00
#
_symmetry.space_group_name_H-M   'P 1'
#
loop_
_entity.id
_entity.type
_entity.pdbx_description
1 polymer ?
#
loop_
_entity_poly.entity_id
_entity_poly.type
_entity_poly.pdbx_seq_one_letter_code
_entity_poly.pdbx_strand_id
1 'polypeptide(L)'
;MIEDRDIEAERPYLFRYALAQLRERDAADEAVQETLLAALESRASFSGKSTLRTWLTSILRFKLIDALRRKGKEKLFESLEDEADDGDFDGLFSHDGHWREPVKAWSGPEQSLVSRQFWEVFEQCSEVMPRRTAMVFVMREVMGMEIAEICKNLEITATNCSVLLYRARMSLRECFSIRWSREASV
;
A
#
# COMPACT_ATOMS: atom_id res chain seq x y z
N MET A 1 -20.25 -14.14 -16.64
CA MET A 1 -21.05 -13.01 -16.07
C MET A 1 -20.49 -12.79 -14.67
N ILE A 2 -20.13 -11.57 -14.31
CA ILE A 2 -19.60 -11.27 -12.97
C ILE A 2 -20.78 -11.29 -11.99
N GLU A 3 -20.61 -12.00 -10.89
CA GLU A 3 -21.59 -12.02 -9.80
C GLU A 3 -21.24 -10.97 -8.74
N ASP A 4 -22.26 -10.53 -8.00
CA ASP A 4 -22.09 -9.50 -6.96
C ASP A 4 -21.09 -9.94 -5.89
N ARG A 5 -21.04 -11.24 -5.57
CA ARG A 5 -20.06 -11.84 -4.64
C ARG A 5 -18.62 -11.73 -5.12
N ASP A 6 -18.40 -11.76 -6.44
CA ASP A 6 -17.05 -11.66 -7.00
C ASP A 6 -16.51 -10.22 -6.83
N ILE A 7 -17.40 -9.24 -7.01
CA ILE A 7 -17.10 -7.81 -6.76
C ILE A 7 -16.81 -7.58 -5.28
N GLU A 8 -17.66 -8.11 -4.39
CA GLU A 8 -17.50 -7.95 -2.94
C GLU A 8 -16.22 -8.65 -2.41
N ALA A 9 -15.83 -9.78 -3.01
CA ALA A 9 -14.60 -10.48 -2.65
C ALA A 9 -13.33 -9.63 -2.83
N GLU A 10 -13.36 -8.61 -3.70
CA GLU A 10 -12.24 -7.69 -3.92
C GLU A 10 -12.20 -6.51 -2.91
N ARG A 11 -13.22 -6.35 -2.05
CA ARG A 11 -13.27 -5.28 -1.02
C ARG A 11 -11.99 -5.18 -0.18
N PRO A 12 -11.43 -6.27 0.38
CA PRO A 12 -10.22 -6.17 1.22
C PRO A 12 -9.01 -5.64 0.45
N TYR A 13 -8.90 -5.99 -0.83
CA TYR A 13 -7.84 -5.49 -1.70
C TYR A 13 -8.02 -4.00 -2.00
N LEU A 14 -9.22 -3.59 -2.42
CA LEU A 14 -9.55 -2.19 -2.72
C LEU A 14 -9.35 -1.30 -1.49
N PHE A 15 -9.74 -1.79 -0.31
CA PHE A 15 -9.58 -1.06 0.93
C PHE A 15 -8.10 -0.78 1.26
N ARG A 16 -7.24 -1.80 1.15
CA ARG A 16 -5.79 -1.61 1.37
C ARG A 16 -5.19 -0.60 0.37
N TYR A 17 -5.65 -0.66 -0.87
CA TYR A 17 -5.23 0.32 -1.89
C TYR A 17 -5.68 1.73 -1.52
N ALA A 18 -6.94 1.92 -1.17
CA ALA A 18 -7.48 3.22 -0.80
C ALA A 18 -6.80 3.78 0.46
N LEU A 19 -6.59 2.93 1.47
CA LEU A 19 -5.95 3.33 2.72
C LEU A 19 -4.51 3.80 2.52
N ALA A 20 -3.73 3.12 1.68
CA ALA A 20 -2.38 3.54 1.33
C ALA A 20 -2.34 4.94 0.67
N GLN A 21 -3.41 5.30 -0.05
CA GLN A 21 -3.52 6.60 -0.74
C GLN A 21 -4.04 7.71 0.19
N LEU A 22 -5.14 7.42 0.90
CA LEU A 22 -5.87 8.42 1.69
C LEU A 22 -5.32 8.56 3.11
N ARG A 23 -4.69 7.52 3.65
CA ARG A 23 -4.18 7.42 5.04
C ARG A 23 -5.24 7.79 6.09
N GLU A 24 -6.49 7.48 5.80
CA GLU A 24 -7.63 7.72 6.66
C GLU A 24 -8.64 6.62 6.41
N ARG A 25 -8.96 5.88 7.47
CA ARG A 25 -9.75 4.66 7.39
C ARG A 25 -11.16 4.91 6.87
N ASP A 26 -11.84 5.93 7.42
CA ASP A 26 -13.22 6.26 7.05
C ASP A 26 -13.32 6.71 5.58
N ALA A 27 -12.39 7.56 5.14
CA ALA A 27 -12.33 7.99 3.75
C ALA A 27 -11.97 6.85 2.79
N ALA A 28 -11.13 5.91 3.22
CA ALA A 28 -10.81 4.73 2.42
C ALA A 28 -12.02 3.81 2.28
N ASP A 29 -12.78 3.58 3.36
CA ASP A 29 -13.98 2.76 3.33
C ASP A 29 -15.08 3.41 2.47
N GLU A 30 -15.31 4.72 2.60
CA GLU A 30 -16.23 5.48 1.75
C GLU A 30 -15.88 5.33 0.26
N ALA A 31 -14.61 5.55 -0.11
CA ALA A 31 -14.16 5.43 -1.50
C ALA A 31 -14.35 4.01 -2.05
N VAL A 32 -14.14 2.98 -1.23
CA VAL A 32 -14.38 1.58 -1.60
C VAL A 32 -15.86 1.30 -1.76
N GLN A 33 -16.71 1.75 -0.85
CA GLN A 33 -18.16 1.59 -0.97
C GLN A 33 -18.69 2.23 -2.25
N GLU A 34 -18.30 3.48 -2.54
CA GLU A 34 -18.66 4.16 -3.78
C GLU A 34 -18.16 3.40 -5.04
N THR A 35 -16.98 2.77 -4.95
CA THR A 35 -16.42 1.97 -6.03
C THR A 35 -17.22 0.72 -6.29
N LEU A 36 -17.61 -0.01 -5.24
CA LEU A 36 -18.41 -1.23 -5.36
C LEU A 36 -19.80 -0.92 -5.89
N LEU A 37 -20.43 0.16 -5.45
CA LEU A 37 -21.72 0.62 -5.99
C LEU A 37 -21.62 0.95 -7.48
N ALA A 38 -20.63 1.75 -7.88
CA ALA A 38 -20.41 2.08 -9.29
C ALA A 38 -20.12 0.84 -10.14
N ALA A 39 -19.40 -0.14 -9.59
CA ALA A 39 -19.12 -1.40 -10.27
C ALA A 39 -20.39 -2.24 -10.47
N LEU A 40 -21.26 -2.32 -9.47
CA LEU A 40 -22.55 -3.02 -9.57
C LEU A 40 -23.46 -2.37 -10.63
N GLU A 41 -23.54 -1.05 -10.65
CA GLU A 41 -24.31 -0.29 -11.64
C GLU A 41 -23.77 -0.46 -13.06
N SER A 42 -22.43 -0.49 -13.21
CA SER A 42 -21.77 -0.54 -14.51
C SER A 42 -21.29 -1.94 -14.92
N ARG A 43 -21.66 -3.00 -14.20
CA ARG A 43 -21.17 -4.38 -14.45
C ARG A 43 -21.36 -4.87 -15.87
N ALA A 44 -22.43 -4.39 -16.56
CA ALA A 44 -22.68 -4.72 -17.96
C ALA A 44 -21.61 -4.16 -18.91
N SER A 45 -20.87 -3.13 -18.50
CA SER A 45 -19.78 -2.53 -19.28
C SER A 45 -18.46 -3.28 -19.15
N PHE A 46 -18.34 -4.22 -18.22
CA PHE A 46 -17.15 -5.02 -18.08
C PHE A 46 -17.00 -5.99 -19.25
N SER A 47 -16.05 -5.69 -20.11
CA SER A 47 -15.83 -6.44 -21.37
C SER A 47 -14.94 -7.69 -21.20
N GLY A 48 -14.40 -7.96 -20.00
CA GLY A 48 -13.47 -9.07 -19.78
C GLY A 48 -12.08 -8.90 -20.39
N LYS A 49 -11.76 -7.72 -20.95
CA LYS A 49 -10.44 -7.41 -21.51
C LYS A 49 -9.33 -7.24 -20.47
N SER A 50 -9.70 -7.07 -19.22
CA SER A 50 -8.82 -6.99 -18.06
C SER A 50 -9.32 -7.91 -16.95
N THR A 51 -8.52 -8.10 -15.89
CA THR A 51 -9.03 -8.79 -14.69
C THR A 51 -10.07 -7.93 -14.00
N LEU A 52 -10.99 -8.57 -13.24
CA LEU A 52 -11.99 -7.87 -12.44
C LEU A 52 -11.31 -6.86 -11.49
N ARG A 53 -10.24 -7.28 -10.84
CA ARG A 53 -9.43 -6.43 -9.95
C ARG A 53 -8.91 -5.17 -10.63
N THR A 54 -8.31 -5.30 -11.82
CA THR A 54 -7.81 -4.16 -12.60
C THR A 54 -8.94 -3.19 -12.96
N TRP A 55 -10.09 -3.71 -13.35
CA TRP A 55 -11.25 -2.88 -13.67
C TRP A 55 -11.78 -2.13 -12.44
N LEU A 56 -11.96 -2.82 -11.31
CA LEU A 56 -12.37 -2.19 -10.04
C LEU A 56 -11.36 -1.15 -9.56
N THR A 57 -10.06 -1.43 -9.69
CA THR A 57 -9.02 -0.47 -9.34
C THR A 57 -9.08 0.79 -10.19
N SER A 58 -9.44 0.67 -11.47
CA SER A 58 -9.63 1.85 -12.33
C SER A 58 -10.79 2.73 -11.86
N ILE A 59 -11.90 2.14 -11.43
CA ILE A 59 -13.02 2.89 -10.85
C ILE A 59 -12.59 3.56 -9.54
N LEU A 60 -11.93 2.81 -8.66
CA LEU A 60 -11.44 3.32 -7.38
C LEU A 60 -10.51 4.52 -7.54
N ARG A 61 -9.62 4.52 -8.54
CA ARG A 61 -8.72 5.66 -8.79
C ARG A 61 -9.48 6.97 -8.98
N PHE A 62 -10.58 6.97 -9.73
CA PHE A 62 -11.41 8.17 -9.89
C PHE A 62 -12.00 8.63 -8.55
N LYS A 63 -12.51 7.68 -7.74
CA LYS A 63 -13.07 8.00 -6.42
C LYS A 63 -12.01 8.56 -5.47
N LEU A 64 -10.77 8.05 -5.52
CA LEU A 64 -9.66 8.56 -4.74
C LEU A 64 -9.27 9.97 -5.13
N ILE A 65 -9.21 10.27 -6.44
CA ILE A 65 -8.95 11.62 -6.93
C ILE A 65 -10.02 12.59 -6.41
N ASP A 66 -11.29 12.22 -6.48
CA ASP A 66 -12.39 13.05 -5.99
C ASP A 66 -12.32 13.25 -4.47
N ALA A 67 -11.97 12.21 -3.70
CA ALA A 67 -11.78 12.30 -2.26
C ALA A 67 -10.61 13.23 -1.88
N LEU A 68 -9.50 13.17 -2.63
CA LEU A 68 -8.35 14.05 -2.43
C LEU A 68 -8.67 15.51 -2.78
N ARG A 69 -9.42 15.75 -3.86
CA ARG A 69 -9.90 17.08 -4.26
C ARG A 69 -10.78 17.69 -3.18
N ARG A 70 -11.78 16.96 -2.69
CA ARG A 70 -12.66 17.43 -1.58
C ARG A 70 -11.88 17.85 -0.34
N LYS A 71 -10.74 17.25 -0.07
CA LYS A 71 -9.88 17.54 1.09
C LYS A 71 -8.87 18.68 0.84
N GLY A 72 -8.89 19.32 -0.32
CA GLY A 72 -7.92 20.37 -0.68
C GLY A 72 -6.47 19.88 -0.76
N LYS A 73 -6.27 18.57 -0.87
CA LYS A 73 -4.95 17.90 -0.90
C LYS A 73 -4.44 17.68 -2.32
N GLU A 74 -4.97 18.39 -3.30
CA GLU A 74 -4.51 18.31 -4.70
C GLU A 74 -3.01 18.57 -4.84
N LYS A 75 -2.50 19.55 -4.07
CA LYS A 75 -1.06 19.86 -3.98
C LYS A 75 -0.19 18.74 -3.40
N LEU A 76 -0.79 17.76 -2.74
CA LEU A 76 -0.04 16.62 -2.18
C LEU A 76 0.43 15.62 -3.25
N PHE A 77 -0.21 15.61 -4.42
CA PHE A 77 0.27 14.79 -5.55
C PHE A 77 1.48 15.46 -6.24
N GLU A 78 1.51 16.81 -6.28
CA GLU A 78 2.63 17.57 -6.84
C GLU A 78 3.82 17.67 -5.87
N SER A 79 3.58 17.75 -4.55
CA SER A 79 4.64 17.83 -3.54
C SER A 79 5.33 16.50 -3.21
N LEU A 80 4.98 15.41 -3.91
CA LEU A 80 5.64 14.12 -3.76
C LEU A 80 7.07 14.09 -4.36
N GLU A 81 7.48 15.17 -5.00
CA GLU A 81 8.83 15.27 -5.60
C GLU A 81 9.92 15.59 -4.57
N ASP A 82 9.60 16.19 -3.42
CA ASP A 82 10.58 16.80 -2.52
C ASP A 82 10.86 16.07 -1.19
N GLU A 83 10.12 15.02 -0.85
CA GLU A 83 10.42 14.24 0.37
C GLU A 83 11.37 13.07 0.08
N ALA A 84 12.54 13.38 -0.40
CA ALA A 84 13.68 12.48 -0.29
C ALA A 84 14.22 12.56 1.15
N ASP A 85 13.52 11.96 2.09
CA ASP A 85 14.16 11.61 3.35
C ASP A 85 15.12 10.46 3.05
N ASP A 86 16.39 10.82 2.87
CA ASP A 86 17.52 9.89 2.78
C ASP A 86 17.79 9.31 4.16
N GLY A 87 16.81 8.61 4.73
CA GLY A 87 17.01 7.85 5.96
C GLY A 87 18.31 7.06 5.84
N ASP A 88 19.26 7.34 6.73
CA ASP A 88 20.54 6.65 6.79
C ASP A 88 20.32 5.20 7.22
N PHE A 89 20.02 4.35 6.24
CA PHE A 89 19.87 2.91 6.47
C PHE A 89 21.22 2.17 6.49
N ASP A 90 22.31 2.82 6.16
CA ASP A 90 23.66 2.22 6.17
C ASP A 90 24.05 1.78 7.60
N GLY A 91 23.56 2.50 8.60
CA GLY A 91 23.71 2.14 10.01
C GLY A 91 23.11 0.79 10.41
N LEU A 92 22.18 0.22 9.63
CA LEU A 92 21.55 -1.07 9.90
C LEU A 92 22.42 -2.27 9.48
N PHE A 93 23.44 -2.02 8.67
CA PHE A 93 24.34 -3.06 8.17
C PHE A 93 25.70 -2.98 8.84
N SER A 94 26.34 -4.13 9.02
CA SER A 94 27.74 -4.23 9.37
C SER A 94 28.60 -4.00 8.12
N HIS A 95 29.88 -3.73 8.31
CA HIS A 95 30.86 -3.47 7.25
C HIS A 95 30.93 -4.59 6.18
N ASP A 96 30.53 -5.82 6.51
CA ASP A 96 30.45 -6.97 5.61
C ASP A 96 29.09 -7.11 4.90
N GLY A 97 28.20 -6.12 5.05
CA GLY A 97 26.89 -6.10 4.43
C GLY A 97 25.82 -6.97 5.12
N HIS A 98 26.16 -7.57 6.28
CA HIS A 98 25.18 -8.29 7.09
C HIS A 98 24.41 -7.36 8.02
N TRP A 99 23.23 -7.78 8.41
CA TRP A 99 22.44 -7.03 9.39
C TRP A 99 23.14 -7.00 10.75
N ARG A 100 23.25 -5.83 11.36
CA ARG A 100 23.83 -5.70 12.71
C ARG A 100 22.99 -6.39 13.77
N GLU A 101 21.68 -6.30 13.66
CA GLU A 101 20.76 -6.99 14.54
C GLU A 101 19.93 -8.01 13.76
N PRO A 102 19.99 -9.30 14.14
CA PRO A 102 19.13 -10.30 13.53
C PRO A 102 17.67 -9.98 13.83
N VAL A 103 16.81 -10.18 12.84
CA VAL A 103 15.35 -10.09 13.05
C VAL A 103 14.97 -11.14 14.07
N LYS A 104 14.34 -10.73 15.18
CA LYS A 104 13.77 -11.69 16.14
C LYS A 104 12.81 -12.60 15.39
N ALA A 105 12.93 -13.90 15.63
CA ALA A 105 12.09 -14.90 14.97
C ALA A 105 10.61 -14.58 15.18
N TRP A 106 9.91 -14.31 14.09
CA TRP A 106 8.45 -14.21 14.10
C TRP A 106 7.88 -15.63 14.14
N SER A 107 6.81 -15.81 14.86
CA SER A 107 5.97 -17.00 14.70
C SER A 107 5.57 -17.05 13.22
N GLY A 108 5.88 -18.11 12.51
CA GLY A 108 5.78 -18.34 11.08
C GLY A 108 5.16 -17.22 10.22
N PRO A 109 5.82 -16.74 9.17
CA PRO A 109 5.38 -15.58 8.40
C PRO A 109 3.95 -15.72 7.85
N GLU A 110 3.52 -16.94 7.53
CA GLU A 110 2.16 -17.22 7.04
C GLU A 110 1.08 -16.97 8.11
N GLN A 111 1.33 -17.34 9.35
CA GLN A 111 0.41 -17.11 10.46
C GLN A 111 0.35 -15.63 10.85
N SER A 112 1.46 -14.92 10.73
CA SER A 112 1.53 -13.47 10.99
C SER A 112 0.73 -12.68 9.96
N LEU A 113 0.78 -13.05 8.67
CA LEU A 113 0.01 -12.39 7.62
C LEU A 113 -1.51 -12.54 7.77
N VAL A 114 -1.96 -13.61 8.44
CA VAL A 114 -3.39 -13.84 8.73
C VAL A 114 -3.83 -13.09 9.99
N SER A 115 -2.90 -12.69 10.86
CA SER A 115 -3.23 -12.05 12.12
C SER A 115 -3.68 -10.60 11.93
N ARG A 116 -4.77 -10.22 12.61
CA ARG A 116 -5.24 -8.83 12.65
C ARG A 116 -4.15 -7.89 13.19
N GLN A 117 -3.40 -8.34 14.16
CA GLN A 117 -2.30 -7.63 14.80
C GLN A 117 -1.20 -7.24 13.79
N PHE A 118 -0.85 -8.13 12.85
CA PHE A 118 0.12 -7.82 11.80
C PHE A 118 -0.33 -6.60 10.98
N TRP A 119 -1.60 -6.58 10.58
CA TRP A 119 -2.12 -5.50 9.75
C TRP A 119 -2.26 -4.18 10.52
N GLU A 120 -2.57 -4.22 11.81
CA GLU A 120 -2.58 -3.05 12.68
C GLU A 120 -1.19 -2.43 12.81
N VAL A 121 -0.16 -3.24 13.05
CA VAL A 121 1.24 -2.77 13.10
C VAL A 121 1.72 -2.30 11.71
N PHE A 122 1.36 -3.01 10.65
CA PHE A 122 1.69 -2.61 9.28
C PHE A 122 1.09 -1.24 8.93
N GLU A 123 -0.17 -1.01 9.27
CA GLU A 123 -0.86 0.26 9.07
C GLU A 123 -0.12 1.40 9.78
N GLN A 124 0.17 1.24 11.06
CA GLN A 124 0.93 2.22 11.86
C GLN A 124 2.34 2.48 11.31
N CYS A 125 3.04 1.44 10.88
CA CYS A 125 4.37 1.59 10.27
C CYS A 125 4.33 2.26 8.90
N SER A 126 3.25 2.02 8.14
CA SER A 126 3.05 2.66 6.85
C SER A 126 2.71 4.14 6.97
N GLU A 127 2.07 4.57 8.07
CA GLU A 127 1.73 5.98 8.33
C GLU A 127 2.96 6.86 8.57
N VAL A 128 4.00 6.31 9.18
CA VAL A 128 5.24 7.06 9.47
C VAL A 128 6.21 7.11 8.29
N MET A 129 6.03 6.28 7.29
CA MET A 129 6.82 6.34 6.06
C MET A 129 6.41 7.51 5.16
N PRO A 130 7.34 8.05 4.34
CA PRO A 130 6.98 8.95 3.26
C PRO A 130 5.89 8.30 2.37
N ARG A 131 4.88 9.08 1.99
CA ARG A 131 3.69 8.56 1.33
C ARG A 131 4.02 7.78 0.05
N ARG A 132 4.92 8.32 -0.76
CA ARG A 132 5.35 7.69 -2.03
C ARG A 132 6.04 6.34 -1.80
N THR A 133 6.85 6.26 -0.74
CA THR A 133 7.53 5.03 -0.32
C THR A 133 6.53 3.95 0.10
N ALA A 134 5.57 4.30 0.96
CA ALA A 134 4.50 3.39 1.38
C ALA A 134 3.66 2.91 0.19
N MET A 135 3.33 3.82 -0.73
CA MET A 135 2.53 3.56 -1.93
C MET A 135 3.19 2.53 -2.86
N VAL A 136 4.49 2.74 -3.17
CA VAL A 136 5.25 1.81 -4.03
C VAL A 136 5.31 0.43 -3.40
N PHE A 137 5.51 0.35 -2.08
CA PHE A 137 5.54 -0.90 -1.35
C PHE A 137 4.19 -1.65 -1.42
N VAL A 138 3.09 -0.96 -1.12
CA VAL A 138 1.76 -1.58 -1.19
C VAL A 138 1.44 -2.04 -2.61
N MET A 139 1.73 -1.24 -3.62
CA MET A 139 1.52 -1.62 -5.02
C MET A 139 2.31 -2.89 -5.39
N ARG A 140 3.56 -3.01 -4.97
CA ARG A 140 4.39 -4.17 -5.32
C ARG A 140 4.07 -5.41 -4.48
N GLU A 141 4.13 -5.27 -3.15
CA GLU A 141 4.14 -6.43 -2.24
C GLU A 141 2.72 -6.88 -1.84
N VAL A 142 1.79 -5.94 -1.71
CA VAL A 142 0.42 -6.29 -1.30
C VAL A 142 -0.48 -6.52 -2.51
N MET A 143 -0.30 -5.73 -3.57
CA MET A 143 -1.14 -5.77 -4.75
C MET A 143 -0.54 -6.61 -5.88
N GLY A 144 0.74 -6.99 -5.79
CA GLY A 144 1.43 -7.81 -6.79
C GLY A 144 1.60 -7.14 -8.15
N MET A 145 1.61 -5.80 -8.19
CA MET A 145 1.78 -5.06 -9.45
C MET A 145 3.20 -5.20 -10.00
N GLU A 146 3.34 -5.23 -11.32
CA GLU A 146 4.65 -5.22 -11.96
C GLU A 146 5.31 -3.84 -11.87
N ILE A 147 6.65 -3.81 -11.75
CA ILE A 147 7.42 -2.56 -11.63
C ILE A 147 7.11 -1.59 -12.77
N ALA A 148 6.99 -2.09 -14.00
CA ALA A 148 6.65 -1.26 -15.14
C ALA A 148 5.28 -0.56 -15.01
N GLU A 149 4.31 -1.26 -14.41
CA GLU A 149 2.98 -0.72 -14.16
C GLU A 149 3.01 0.33 -13.03
N ILE A 150 3.76 0.06 -11.96
CA ILE A 150 3.97 1.02 -10.87
C ILE A 150 4.63 2.30 -11.39
N CYS A 151 5.69 2.16 -12.20
CA CYS A 151 6.39 3.28 -12.81
C CYS A 151 5.45 4.15 -13.65
N LYS A 152 4.59 3.52 -14.45
CA LYS A 152 3.59 4.22 -15.25
C LYS A 152 2.53 4.94 -14.41
N ASN A 153 2.07 4.30 -13.33
CA ASN A 153 1.03 4.86 -12.46
C ASN A 153 1.52 6.04 -11.62
N LEU A 154 2.80 6.01 -11.20
CA LEU A 154 3.39 7.03 -10.33
C LEU A 154 4.31 8.00 -11.08
N GLU A 155 4.45 7.83 -12.40
CA GLU A 155 5.34 8.64 -13.27
C GLU A 155 6.79 8.68 -12.75
N ILE A 156 7.31 7.50 -12.35
CA ILE A 156 8.68 7.35 -11.84
C ILE A 156 9.50 6.40 -12.71
N THR A 157 10.83 6.52 -12.62
CA THR A 157 11.74 5.58 -13.28
C THR A 157 11.83 4.25 -12.54
N ALA A 158 12.24 3.18 -13.22
CA ALA A 158 12.44 1.88 -12.59
C ALA A 158 13.51 1.92 -11.49
N THR A 159 14.57 2.73 -11.66
CA THR A 159 15.59 2.95 -10.66
C THR A 159 15.00 3.59 -9.41
N ASN A 160 14.21 4.66 -9.56
CA ASN A 160 13.54 5.32 -8.43
C ASN A 160 12.57 4.36 -7.73
N CYS A 161 11.79 3.58 -8.49
CA CYS A 161 10.90 2.56 -7.93
C CYS A 161 11.67 1.55 -7.06
N SER A 162 12.83 1.08 -7.52
CA SER A 162 13.67 0.14 -6.77
C SER A 162 14.23 0.77 -5.47
N VAL A 163 14.65 2.02 -5.51
CA VAL A 163 15.12 2.77 -4.33
C VAL A 163 13.98 2.94 -3.33
N LEU A 164 12.79 3.32 -3.78
CA LEU A 164 11.63 3.46 -2.89
C LEU A 164 11.22 2.13 -2.26
N LEU A 165 11.26 1.02 -3.00
CA LEU A 165 11.01 -0.31 -2.46
C LEU A 165 12.04 -0.71 -1.41
N TYR A 166 13.30 -0.43 -1.65
CA TYR A 166 14.36 -0.66 -0.67
C TYR A 166 14.10 0.13 0.62
N ARG A 167 13.89 1.44 0.51
CA ARG A 167 13.58 2.32 1.66
C ARG A 167 12.34 1.84 2.42
N ALA A 168 11.28 1.46 1.72
CA ALA A 168 10.06 0.95 2.34
C ALA A 168 10.34 -0.30 3.19
N ARG A 169 11.09 -1.27 2.63
CA ARG A 169 11.43 -2.51 3.36
C ARG A 169 12.28 -2.22 4.60
N MET A 170 13.22 -1.26 4.51
CA MET A 170 14.06 -0.88 5.64
C MET A 170 13.24 -0.21 6.74
N SER A 171 12.43 0.79 6.40
CA SER A 171 11.56 1.49 7.34
C SER A 171 10.55 0.54 8.02
N LEU A 172 9.95 -0.36 7.26
CA LEU A 172 9.06 -1.37 7.81
C LEU A 172 9.79 -2.30 8.78
N ARG A 173 10.95 -2.80 8.39
CA ARG A 173 11.74 -3.68 9.26
C ARG A 173 12.06 -3.02 10.60
N GLU A 174 12.54 -1.80 10.59
CA GLU A 174 12.87 -1.04 11.79
C GLU A 174 11.61 -0.82 12.65
N CYS A 175 10.55 -0.31 12.06
CA CYS A 175 9.29 -0.06 12.76
C CYS A 175 8.69 -1.35 13.35
N PHE A 176 8.66 -2.44 12.59
CA PHE A 176 8.18 -3.73 13.08
C PHE A 176 9.05 -4.28 14.22
N SER A 177 10.37 -4.15 14.15
CA SER A 177 11.25 -4.63 15.23
C SER A 177 10.95 -3.94 16.57
N ILE A 178 10.58 -2.67 16.53
CA ILE A 178 10.24 -1.88 17.72
C ILE A 178 8.82 -2.21 18.21
N ARG A 179 7.82 -2.19 17.32
CA ARG A 179 6.41 -2.28 17.69
C ARG A 179 5.98 -3.71 17.99
N TRP A 180 6.40 -4.67 17.17
CA TRP A 180 6.08 -6.09 17.37
C TRP A 180 6.63 -6.63 18.69
N SER A 181 7.82 -6.18 19.10
CA SER A 181 8.42 -6.58 20.37
C SER A 181 7.69 -6.02 21.59
N ARG A 182 7.03 -4.87 21.47
CA ARG A 182 6.25 -4.25 22.55
C ARG A 182 4.93 -4.96 22.81
N GLU A 183 4.28 -5.42 21.75
CA GLU A 183 2.96 -6.06 21.85
C GLU A 183 3.06 -7.56 22.22
N ALA A 184 4.17 -8.22 21.88
CA ALA A 184 4.45 -9.60 22.30
C ALA A 184 4.81 -9.73 23.80
N SER A 185 4.91 -8.60 24.52
CA SER A 185 5.31 -8.55 25.93
C SER A 185 4.13 -8.22 26.87
N VAL A 186 2.89 -8.19 26.35
CA VAL A 186 1.65 -8.03 27.10
C VAL A 186 0.83 -9.32 26.97
#